data_feeb53ea49003626ef986e5e4c13b6bf
#
_entry.id   feeb53ea49003626ef986e5e4c13b6bf
#
_cell.length_a   1.000
_cell.length_b   1.000
_cell.length_c   1.000
_cell.angle_alpha   90.00
_cell.angle_beta   90.00
_cell.angle_gamma   90.00
#
_symmetry.space_group_name_H-M   'P 1'
#
loop_
_entity.id
_entity.type
_entity.pdbx_description
1 polymer ?
#
loop_
_entity_poly.entity_id
_entity_poly.type
_entity_poly.pdbx_seq_one_letter_code
_entity_poly.pdbx_strand_id
1 'polypeptide(L)'
;AHIVLILHFMEKNINLIVETDENNLRLDVFVNKREKMISRTRIKNLILKEKLKLNNIIVNSPSKKISTGDKVDLQIPEPKEASLKPYDFKLVIVYEDEDLLVIDKPAGIIMHPGAGNYDETIVNALMHYNKDSLSTIGDELRPGIVHRIDKDTSGLIVIAKNNVTHENLSHQF
;
A
#
# COMPACT_ATOMS: atom_id res chain seq x y z
N ALA A 1 11.29 4.58 -29.74
CA ALA A 1 12.03 3.89 -28.70
C ALA A 1 11.70 4.55 -27.36
N HIS A 2 10.74 4.01 -26.60
CA HIS A 2 10.44 4.46 -25.25
C HIS A 2 11.37 3.71 -24.30
N ILE A 3 12.35 4.41 -23.80
CA ILE A 3 13.17 3.92 -22.68
C ILE A 3 12.31 4.04 -21.44
N VAL A 4 11.70 2.95 -21.03
CA VAL A 4 11.10 2.81 -19.69
C VAL A 4 12.27 2.83 -18.71
N LEU A 5 12.46 3.95 -18.03
CA LEU A 5 13.39 4.08 -16.93
C LEU A 5 12.83 3.25 -15.76
N ILE A 6 13.18 1.97 -15.75
CA ILE A 6 12.95 1.12 -14.57
C ILE A 6 13.91 1.65 -13.50
N LEU A 7 13.45 2.59 -12.69
CA LEU A 7 14.10 2.91 -11.43
C LEU A 7 14.03 1.65 -10.56
N HIS A 8 15.08 0.85 -10.61
CA HIS A 8 15.33 -0.18 -9.62
C HIS A 8 15.34 0.51 -8.26
N PHE A 9 14.26 0.38 -7.53
CA PHE A 9 14.21 0.73 -6.11
C PHE A 9 14.97 -0.35 -5.34
N MET A 10 16.30 -0.25 -5.38
CA MET A 10 17.16 -1.04 -4.51
C MET A 10 16.86 -0.69 -3.05
N GLU A 11 17.06 -1.64 -2.15
CA GLU A 11 17.05 -1.40 -0.71
C GLU A 11 17.86 -0.13 -0.42
N LYS A 12 17.20 0.88 0.17
CA LYS A 12 17.84 2.17 0.46
C LYS A 12 18.15 2.25 1.94
N ASN A 13 19.42 2.41 2.26
CA ASN A 13 19.87 2.72 3.62
C ASN A 13 20.12 4.22 3.73
N ILE A 14 19.50 4.85 4.71
CA ILE A 14 19.62 6.29 5.01
C ILE A 14 20.34 6.43 6.33
N ASN A 15 21.47 7.14 6.32
CA ASN A 15 22.28 7.44 7.50
C ASN A 15 22.20 8.94 7.79
N LEU A 16 21.73 9.32 8.96
CA LEU A 16 21.56 10.69 9.39
C LEU A 16 22.27 10.93 10.71
N ILE A 17 22.80 12.13 10.89
CA ILE A 17 23.34 12.59 12.16
C ILE A 17 22.47 13.76 12.65
N VAL A 18 22.11 13.74 13.92
CA VAL A 18 21.28 14.76 14.55
C VAL A 18 22.11 16.02 14.81
N GLU A 19 21.72 17.14 14.25
CA GLU A 19 22.36 18.44 14.44
C GLU A 19 21.81 19.17 15.69
N THR A 20 22.48 20.25 16.07
CA THR A 20 22.17 20.99 17.31
C THR A 20 20.76 21.55 17.33
N ASP A 21 20.26 22.06 16.19
CA ASP A 21 18.90 22.60 16.04
C ASP A 21 17.80 21.53 16.01
N GLU A 22 18.19 20.26 15.95
CA GLU A 22 17.29 19.10 15.92
C GLU A 22 17.22 18.37 17.27
N ASN A 23 17.98 18.87 18.25
CA ASN A 23 17.96 18.32 19.60
C ASN A 23 16.55 18.23 20.18
N ASN A 24 16.25 17.14 20.85
CA ASN A 24 14.94 16.88 21.48
C ASN A 24 13.75 16.78 20.52
N LEU A 25 13.95 16.68 19.19
CA LEU A 25 12.88 16.30 18.27
C LEU A 25 12.45 14.85 18.50
N ARG A 26 11.24 14.54 18.06
CA ARG A 26 10.79 13.15 17.95
C ARG A 26 11.46 12.48 16.75
N LEU A 27 11.80 11.21 16.88
CA LEU A 27 12.48 10.44 15.85
C LEU A 27 11.71 10.43 14.50
N ASP A 28 10.37 10.23 14.55
CA ASP A 28 9.52 10.25 13.36
C ASP A 28 9.47 11.63 12.67
N VAL A 29 9.55 12.70 13.44
CA VAL A 29 9.56 14.08 12.94
C VAL A 29 10.91 14.41 12.33
N PHE A 30 12.00 14.06 13.01
CA PHE A 30 13.37 14.27 12.53
C PHE A 30 13.60 13.61 11.18
N VAL A 31 13.29 12.31 11.05
CA VAL A 31 13.48 11.58 9.80
C VAL A 31 12.62 12.19 8.67
N ASN A 32 11.38 12.58 8.94
CA ASN A 32 10.53 13.23 7.93
C ASN A 32 11.02 14.62 7.53
N LYS A 33 11.62 15.37 8.44
CA LYS A 33 12.24 16.68 8.15
C LYS A 33 13.40 16.53 7.14
N ARG A 34 14.23 15.50 7.31
CA ARG A 34 15.40 15.21 6.48
C ARG A 34 15.05 14.50 5.18
N GLU A 35 14.09 13.59 5.19
CA GLU A 35 13.66 12.75 4.06
C GLU A 35 12.22 13.09 3.66
N LYS A 36 12.02 14.25 3.05
CA LYS A 36 10.69 14.77 2.66
C LYS A 36 9.92 13.88 1.68
N MET A 37 10.62 13.03 0.92
CA MET A 37 10.02 12.10 -0.03
C MET A 37 9.33 10.91 0.66
N ILE A 38 9.54 10.73 1.97
CA ILE A 38 8.94 9.62 2.73
C ILE A 38 7.90 10.21 3.68
N SER A 39 6.64 9.80 3.53
CA SER A 39 5.59 10.27 4.41
C SER A 39 5.85 9.88 5.87
N ARG A 40 5.44 10.73 6.81
CA ARG A 40 5.60 10.47 8.25
C ARG A 40 4.94 9.16 8.69
N THR A 41 3.80 8.80 8.08
CA THR A 41 3.12 7.53 8.33
C THR A 41 4.00 6.34 7.93
N ARG A 42 4.67 6.41 6.76
CA ARG A 42 5.60 5.36 6.31
C ARG A 42 6.80 5.24 7.25
N ILE A 43 7.40 6.36 7.66
CA ILE A 43 8.50 6.39 8.63
C ILE A 43 8.07 5.73 9.94
N LYS A 44 6.91 6.10 10.49
CA LYS A 44 6.35 5.50 11.70
C LYS A 44 6.22 3.99 11.58
N ASN A 45 5.68 3.51 10.45
CA ASN A 45 5.54 2.07 10.20
C ASN A 45 6.89 1.35 10.09
N LEU A 46 7.90 1.98 9.47
CA LEU A 46 9.25 1.42 9.39
C LEU A 46 9.89 1.30 10.78
N ILE A 47 9.74 2.32 11.64
CA ILE A 47 10.22 2.29 13.03
C ILE A 47 9.54 1.15 13.81
N LEU A 48 8.21 1.02 13.72
CA LEU A 48 7.45 -0.05 14.39
C LEU A 48 7.83 -1.46 13.89
N LYS A 49 8.29 -1.56 12.64
CA LYS A 49 8.81 -2.80 12.03
C LYS A 49 10.31 -3.01 12.27
N GLU A 50 10.90 -2.30 13.23
CA GLU A 50 12.30 -2.45 13.63
C GLU A 50 13.31 -2.18 12.50
N LYS A 51 12.93 -1.35 11.51
CA LYS A 51 13.77 -0.95 10.37
C LYS A 51 14.61 0.30 10.64
N LEU A 52 14.66 0.78 11.89
CA LEU A 52 15.45 1.93 12.29
C LEU A 52 16.33 1.60 13.49
N LYS A 53 17.60 2.02 13.40
CA LYS A 53 18.56 1.99 14.51
C LYS A 53 18.90 3.42 14.94
N LEU A 54 19.02 3.63 16.23
CA LEU A 54 19.55 4.83 16.84
C LEU A 54 20.82 4.43 17.59
N ASN A 55 21.97 4.98 17.20
CA ASN A 55 23.28 4.60 17.75
C ASN A 55 23.53 3.08 17.70
N ASN A 56 23.22 2.45 16.57
CA ASN A 56 23.29 1.00 16.31
C ASN A 56 22.31 0.12 17.12
N ILE A 57 21.39 0.71 17.90
CA ILE A 57 20.37 -0.01 18.68
C ILE A 57 19.04 0.11 17.98
N ILE A 58 18.34 -1.01 17.77
CA ILE A 58 17.01 -1.04 17.18
C ILE A 58 16.04 -0.26 18.06
N VAL A 59 15.24 0.63 17.44
CA VAL A 59 14.22 1.42 18.11
C VAL A 59 12.87 1.14 17.46
N ASN A 60 11.86 0.88 18.28
CA ASN A 60 10.46 0.64 17.86
C ASN A 60 9.48 1.72 18.33
N SER A 61 9.98 2.83 18.87
CA SER A 61 9.17 3.95 19.35
C SER A 61 9.33 5.19 18.44
N PRO A 62 8.37 5.51 17.58
CA PRO A 62 8.42 6.70 16.72
C PRO A 62 8.51 8.03 17.48
N SER A 63 7.99 8.06 18.72
CA SER A 63 7.98 9.25 19.57
C SER A 63 9.25 9.44 20.39
N LYS A 64 10.21 8.50 20.31
CA LYS A 64 11.48 8.61 21.03
C LYS A 64 12.16 9.94 20.71
N LYS A 65 12.65 10.61 21.75
CA LYS A 65 13.44 11.85 21.61
C LYS A 65 14.88 11.51 21.26
N ILE A 66 15.45 12.34 20.39
CA ILE A 66 16.83 12.25 19.93
C ILE A 66 17.67 13.38 20.49
N SER A 67 18.98 13.18 20.55
CA SER A 67 19.95 14.14 21.04
C SER A 67 20.97 14.50 19.96
N THR A 68 21.52 15.70 20.04
CA THR A 68 22.62 16.14 19.15
C THR A 68 23.74 15.09 19.12
N GLY A 69 24.19 14.74 17.93
CA GLY A 69 25.22 13.73 17.70
C GLY A 69 24.70 12.29 17.57
N ASP A 70 23.43 12.03 17.86
CA ASP A 70 22.83 10.72 17.63
C ASP A 70 22.92 10.33 16.15
N LYS A 71 23.22 9.05 15.91
CA LYS A 71 23.25 8.43 14.56
C LYS A 71 21.96 7.67 14.33
N VAL A 72 21.26 8.00 13.26
CA VAL A 72 20.02 7.37 12.84
C VAL A 72 20.24 6.64 11.53
N ASP A 73 20.07 5.32 11.55
CA ASP A 73 20.17 4.45 10.38
C ASP A 73 18.79 3.89 10.07
N LEU A 74 18.20 4.28 8.93
CA LEU A 74 16.91 3.82 8.46
C LEU A 74 17.05 2.93 7.24
N GLN A 75 16.61 1.69 7.36
CA GLN A 75 16.51 0.74 6.27
C GLN A 75 15.13 0.84 5.62
N ILE A 76 15.10 1.20 4.34
CA ILE A 76 13.89 1.17 3.53
C ILE A 76 13.95 -0.11 2.69
N PRO A 77 13.12 -1.11 3.02
CA PRO A 77 13.07 -2.33 2.22
C PRO A 77 12.58 -2.00 0.82
N GLU A 78 13.02 -2.78 -0.16
CA GLU A 78 12.42 -2.75 -1.50
C GLU A 78 10.89 -2.85 -1.37
N PRO A 79 10.16 -2.07 -2.19
CA PRO A 79 8.74 -2.33 -2.34
C PRO A 79 8.61 -3.80 -2.76
N LYS A 80 8.00 -4.64 -1.95
CA LYS A 80 7.53 -5.92 -2.47
C LYS A 80 6.58 -5.54 -3.59
N GLU A 81 6.90 -5.93 -4.80
CA GLU A 81 5.94 -5.90 -5.88
C GLU A 81 4.70 -6.59 -5.33
N ALA A 82 3.62 -5.84 -5.18
CA ALA A 82 2.34 -6.43 -4.86
C ALA A 82 1.96 -7.21 -6.12
N SER A 83 2.40 -8.45 -6.18
CA SER A 83 1.98 -9.34 -7.24
C SER A 83 0.52 -9.63 -6.97
N LEU A 84 -0.34 -9.31 -7.93
CA LEU A 84 -1.74 -9.71 -7.91
C LEU A 84 -1.82 -11.23 -8.14
N LYS A 85 -1.39 -11.99 -7.15
CA LYS A 85 -1.50 -13.44 -7.18
C LYS A 85 -2.98 -13.82 -7.10
N PRO A 86 -3.44 -14.72 -7.97
CA PRO A 86 -4.78 -15.28 -7.84
C PRO A 86 -4.96 -15.91 -6.45
N TYR A 87 -6.11 -15.64 -5.83
CA TYR A 87 -6.51 -16.20 -4.54
C TYR A 87 -7.79 -17.02 -4.73
N ASP A 88 -7.73 -18.32 -4.43
CA ASP A 88 -8.88 -19.21 -4.51
C ASP A 88 -9.85 -18.91 -3.35
N PHE A 89 -10.66 -17.89 -3.56
CA PHE A 89 -11.70 -17.46 -2.65
C PHE A 89 -13.05 -17.44 -3.37
N LYS A 90 -14.04 -18.12 -2.82
CA LYS A 90 -15.38 -18.17 -3.40
C LYS A 90 -16.09 -16.82 -3.29
N LEU A 91 -16.12 -16.08 -4.40
CA LEU A 91 -16.90 -14.85 -4.49
C LEU A 91 -18.40 -15.16 -4.54
N VAL A 92 -19.20 -14.42 -3.79
CA VAL A 92 -20.67 -14.47 -3.87
C VAL A 92 -21.11 -13.46 -4.92
N ILE A 93 -21.38 -13.95 -6.15
CA ILE A 93 -21.80 -13.14 -7.27
C ILE A 93 -23.30 -12.90 -7.18
N VAL A 94 -23.72 -11.64 -7.17
CA VAL A 94 -25.11 -11.20 -7.13
C VAL A 94 -25.64 -10.87 -8.51
N TYR A 95 -24.77 -10.27 -9.35
CA TYR A 95 -25.09 -9.91 -10.73
C TYR A 95 -23.82 -9.90 -11.56
N GLU A 96 -23.93 -10.26 -12.83
CA GLU A 96 -22.84 -10.16 -13.80
C GLU A 96 -23.41 -9.99 -15.20
N ASP A 97 -22.81 -9.08 -15.98
CA ASP A 97 -23.03 -8.93 -17.41
C ASP A 97 -21.68 -8.72 -18.14
N GLU A 98 -21.70 -8.17 -19.36
CA GLU A 98 -20.48 -7.91 -20.15
C GLU A 98 -19.68 -6.72 -19.59
N ASP A 99 -20.32 -5.81 -18.87
CA ASP A 99 -19.78 -4.53 -18.45
C ASP A 99 -19.37 -4.48 -16.98
N LEU A 100 -20.12 -5.15 -16.11
CA LEU A 100 -19.89 -5.08 -14.67
C LEU A 100 -20.18 -6.42 -13.95
N LEU A 101 -19.61 -6.53 -12.78
CA LEU A 101 -19.80 -7.61 -11.84
C LEU A 101 -20.19 -7.02 -10.47
N VAL A 102 -21.22 -7.56 -9.84
CA VAL A 102 -21.63 -7.20 -8.47
C VAL A 102 -21.43 -8.41 -7.57
N ILE A 103 -20.66 -8.23 -6.53
CA ILE A 103 -20.41 -9.26 -5.50
C ILE A 103 -20.98 -8.84 -4.15
N ASP A 104 -21.37 -9.78 -3.33
CA ASP A 104 -21.60 -9.57 -1.90
C ASP A 104 -20.32 -9.90 -1.13
N LYS A 105 -19.63 -8.85 -0.70
CA LYS A 105 -18.38 -8.99 0.05
C LYS A 105 -18.67 -9.36 1.49
N PRO A 106 -18.15 -10.47 2.02
CA PRO A 106 -18.25 -10.76 3.44
C PRO A 106 -17.36 -9.83 4.28
N ALA A 107 -17.67 -9.70 5.57
CA ALA A 107 -16.76 -9.09 6.53
C ALA A 107 -15.49 -9.94 6.71
N GLY A 108 -14.39 -9.32 7.09
CA GLY A 108 -13.11 -9.99 7.38
C GLY A 108 -12.11 -10.02 6.23
N ILE A 109 -12.51 -9.72 4.98
CA ILE A 109 -11.62 -9.67 3.82
C ILE A 109 -11.39 -8.23 3.35
N ILE A 110 -10.14 -7.90 2.99
CA ILE A 110 -9.74 -6.58 2.48
C ILE A 110 -10.05 -6.48 0.99
N MET A 111 -10.39 -5.28 0.52
CA MET A 111 -10.72 -5.04 -0.90
C MET A 111 -9.53 -5.23 -1.84
N HIS A 112 -8.38 -4.66 -1.53
CA HIS A 112 -7.20 -4.63 -2.41
C HIS A 112 -5.91 -4.74 -1.61
N PRO A 113 -4.82 -5.24 -2.22
CA PRO A 113 -3.53 -5.34 -1.57
C PRO A 113 -3.06 -4.02 -0.97
N GLY A 114 -2.46 -4.07 0.21
CA GLY A 114 -1.95 -2.92 0.93
C GLY A 114 -0.98 -3.31 2.04
N ALA A 115 -0.49 -2.32 2.79
CA ALA A 115 0.52 -2.54 3.82
C ALA A 115 0.09 -3.61 4.84
N GLY A 116 0.73 -4.76 4.79
CA GLY A 116 0.52 -5.88 5.70
C GLY A 116 -0.40 -6.99 5.20
N ASN A 117 -1.06 -6.83 4.04
CA ASN A 117 -1.90 -7.87 3.44
C ASN A 117 -1.82 -7.78 1.91
N TYR A 118 -1.08 -8.68 1.28
CA TYR A 118 -0.75 -8.57 -0.14
C TYR A 118 -1.43 -9.61 -1.03
N ASP A 119 -1.85 -10.74 -0.48
CA ASP A 119 -2.18 -11.94 -1.27
C ASP A 119 -3.62 -12.47 -1.07
N GLU A 120 -4.36 -12.03 -0.04
CA GLU A 120 -5.68 -12.58 0.32
C GLU A 120 -6.75 -11.49 0.33
N THR A 121 -6.94 -10.83 -0.81
CA THR A 121 -7.89 -9.72 -0.94
C THR A 121 -8.97 -10.03 -1.99
N ILE A 122 -10.03 -9.22 -2.03
CA ILE A 122 -11.07 -9.33 -3.06
C ILE A 122 -10.46 -9.19 -4.45
N VAL A 123 -9.49 -8.27 -4.65
CA VAL A 123 -8.80 -8.13 -5.94
C VAL A 123 -8.08 -9.42 -6.34
N ASN A 124 -7.37 -10.07 -5.40
CA ASN A 124 -6.73 -11.37 -5.68
C ASN A 124 -7.76 -12.46 -6.02
N ALA A 125 -8.92 -12.45 -5.37
CA ALA A 125 -10.03 -13.36 -5.70
C ALA A 125 -10.64 -13.07 -7.07
N LEU A 126 -10.78 -11.80 -7.46
CA LEU A 126 -11.21 -11.40 -8.79
C LEU A 126 -10.21 -11.84 -9.88
N MET A 127 -8.92 -11.76 -9.60
CA MET A 127 -7.87 -12.26 -10.51
C MET A 127 -7.94 -13.77 -10.69
N HIS A 128 -8.36 -14.52 -9.68
CA HIS A 128 -8.63 -15.95 -9.79
C HIS A 128 -9.90 -16.23 -10.60
N TYR A 129 -10.95 -15.44 -10.35
CA TYR A 129 -12.25 -15.62 -11.00
C TYR A 129 -12.22 -15.29 -12.50
N ASN A 130 -11.71 -14.14 -12.89
CA ASN A 130 -11.65 -13.73 -14.29
C ASN A 130 -10.65 -12.60 -14.56
N LYS A 131 -9.37 -12.95 -14.64
CA LYS A 131 -8.26 -12.03 -14.86
C LYS A 131 -8.43 -11.18 -16.12
N ASP A 132 -8.92 -11.76 -17.21
CA ASP A 132 -8.88 -11.16 -18.55
C ASP A 132 -10.05 -10.20 -18.82
N SER A 133 -11.05 -10.14 -17.94
CA SER A 133 -12.22 -9.28 -18.07
C SER A 133 -12.38 -8.29 -16.92
N LEU A 134 -11.29 -7.66 -16.48
CA LEU A 134 -11.34 -6.56 -15.52
C LEU A 134 -10.77 -5.29 -16.15
N SER A 135 -11.36 -4.14 -15.81
CA SER A 135 -10.81 -2.86 -16.23
C SER A 135 -9.39 -2.68 -15.70
N THR A 136 -8.50 -2.20 -16.56
CA THR A 136 -7.10 -1.89 -16.26
C THR A 136 -6.83 -0.41 -16.02
N ILE A 137 -7.87 0.44 -16.07
CA ILE A 137 -7.75 1.86 -15.75
C ILE A 137 -7.52 2.04 -14.25
N GLY A 138 -6.70 3.01 -13.91
CA GLY A 138 -6.39 3.39 -12.55
C GLY A 138 -5.10 2.73 -12.04
N ASP A 139 -5.14 2.19 -10.83
CA ASP A 139 -4.00 1.55 -10.20
C ASP A 139 -3.87 0.08 -10.70
N GLU A 140 -2.71 -0.32 -11.20
CA GLU A 140 -2.41 -1.69 -11.62
C GLU A 140 -2.71 -2.75 -10.55
N LEU A 141 -2.73 -2.33 -9.28
CA LEU A 141 -3.06 -3.16 -8.13
C LEU A 141 -4.55 -3.17 -7.78
N ARG A 142 -5.39 -2.50 -8.57
CA ARG A 142 -6.83 -2.34 -8.30
C ARG A 142 -7.69 -2.51 -9.55
N PRO A 143 -7.47 -3.54 -10.37
CA PRO A 143 -8.22 -3.73 -11.62
C PRO A 143 -9.72 -3.79 -11.33
N GLY A 144 -10.50 -2.98 -12.04
CA GLY A 144 -11.95 -2.94 -11.94
C GLY A 144 -12.54 -2.28 -10.70
N ILE A 145 -11.73 -1.83 -9.73
CA ILE A 145 -12.21 -1.29 -8.46
C ILE A 145 -12.55 0.19 -8.59
N VAL A 146 -13.83 0.52 -8.52
CA VAL A 146 -14.37 1.89 -8.60
C VAL A 146 -14.76 2.46 -7.23
N HIS A 147 -15.01 1.62 -6.24
CA HIS A 147 -15.27 1.98 -4.84
C HIS A 147 -14.80 0.89 -3.88
N ARG A 148 -14.85 1.16 -2.59
CA ARG A 148 -14.43 0.19 -1.58
C ARG A 148 -15.23 0.33 -0.30
N ILE A 149 -15.28 -0.75 0.47
CA ILE A 149 -15.74 -0.79 1.88
C ILE A 149 -14.62 -1.37 2.75
N ASP A 150 -14.69 -1.13 4.04
CA ASP A 150 -13.66 -1.55 4.98
C ASP A 150 -13.60 -3.08 5.14
N LYS A 151 -12.49 -3.58 5.70
CA LYS A 151 -12.26 -5.01 5.93
C LYS A 151 -13.44 -5.70 6.60
N ASP A 152 -13.88 -5.15 7.71
CA ASP A 152 -14.89 -5.76 8.58
C ASP A 152 -16.33 -5.36 8.23
N THR A 153 -16.50 -4.63 7.12
CA THR A 153 -17.79 -4.28 6.55
C THR A 153 -18.17 -5.29 5.47
N SER A 154 -19.38 -5.82 5.53
CA SER A 154 -19.99 -6.60 4.45
C SER A 154 -20.90 -5.73 3.58
N GLY A 155 -21.15 -6.17 2.35
CA GLY A 155 -22.06 -5.48 1.44
C GLY A 155 -21.70 -5.60 -0.03
N LEU A 156 -22.55 -4.99 -0.86
CA LEU A 156 -22.41 -5.06 -2.31
C LEU A 156 -21.24 -4.20 -2.82
N ILE A 157 -20.45 -4.80 -3.70
CA ILE A 157 -19.35 -4.16 -4.41
C ILE A 157 -19.59 -4.27 -5.89
N VAL A 158 -19.54 -3.14 -6.59
CA VAL A 158 -19.61 -3.08 -8.05
C VAL A 158 -18.20 -3.03 -8.61
N ILE A 159 -17.92 -3.84 -9.62
CA ILE A 159 -16.62 -4.02 -10.24
C ILE A 159 -16.78 -3.80 -11.75
N ALA A 160 -15.94 -2.97 -12.33
CA ALA A 160 -15.96 -2.69 -13.76
C ALA A 160 -15.17 -3.76 -14.54
N LYS A 161 -15.79 -4.35 -15.56
CA LYS A 161 -15.15 -5.35 -16.43
C LYS A 161 -14.41 -4.73 -17.61
N ASN A 162 -14.72 -3.48 -17.97
CA ASN A 162 -14.02 -2.75 -19.03
C ASN A 162 -13.76 -1.29 -18.63
N ASN A 163 -12.94 -0.62 -19.43
CA ASN A 163 -12.47 0.73 -19.13
C ASN A 163 -13.57 1.79 -19.24
N VAL A 164 -14.49 1.65 -20.17
CA VAL A 164 -15.61 2.59 -20.36
C VAL A 164 -16.54 2.55 -19.14
N THR A 165 -16.86 1.36 -18.68
CA THR A 165 -17.69 1.16 -17.48
C THR A 165 -16.96 1.67 -16.22
N HIS A 166 -15.65 1.47 -16.14
CA HIS A 166 -14.85 1.99 -15.01
C HIS A 166 -14.96 3.52 -14.92
N GLU A 167 -14.74 4.22 -16.03
CA GLU A 167 -14.84 5.68 -16.07
C GLU A 167 -16.25 6.15 -15.68
N ASN A 168 -17.28 5.54 -16.28
CA ASN A 168 -18.68 5.90 -16.01
C ASN A 168 -19.07 5.67 -14.53
N LEU A 169 -18.68 4.54 -13.95
CA LEU A 169 -18.96 4.25 -12.54
C LEU A 169 -18.16 5.16 -11.60
N SER A 170 -16.89 5.45 -11.91
CA SER A 170 -16.06 6.35 -11.10
C SER A 170 -16.61 7.78 -11.03
N HIS A 171 -17.38 8.21 -12.03
CA HIS A 171 -18.08 9.50 -12.01
C HIS A 171 -19.36 9.49 -11.16
N GLN A 172 -19.91 8.32 -10.87
CA GLN A 172 -21.13 8.15 -10.08
C GLN A 172 -20.85 7.98 -8.59
N PHE A 173 -19.62 7.56 -8.20
CA PHE A 173 -19.17 7.41 -6.82
C PHE A 173 -18.35 8.61 -6.36
#